data_a1c56a4c0b9c9eb86db257f9475b1681
#
_entry.id   a1c56a4c0b9c9eb86db257f9475b1681
#
_cell.length_a   1.000
_cell.length_b   1.000
_cell.length_c   1.000
_cell.angle_alpha   90.00
_cell.angle_beta   90.00
_cell.angle_gamma   90.00
#
_symmetry.space_group_name_H-M   'P 1'
#
loop_
_entity.id
_entity.type
_entity.pdbx_description
1 polymer ?
#
loop_
_entity_poly.entity_id
_entity_poly.type
_entity_poly.pdbx_seq_one_letter_code
_entity_poly.pdbx_strand_id
1 'polypeptide(L)'
;MRLISWNVNGIRSVMKKGFTDVLDELDADFVCIQETKAHPEQIELYTNNYPYLYINSAKRKGYSGTMILCKKEPLSVKYGINVPEFDNEGRIITLEYPEFYLVTVYTPTSGDGLMRLDYRLEWDEAFGNHLKSLDKPVMVCGDFNVANDEIDVPYPDMMQGTAGFSDEERDSFKENLLSSLVDTLSLIHISEKYWNETGLLARIE
;
A
#
# COMPACT_ATOMS: atom_id res chain seq x y z
N MET A 1 13.75 -10.70 -8.69
CA MET A 1 13.13 -9.41 -8.33
C MET A 1 12.64 -9.51 -6.89
N ARG A 2 13.02 -8.55 -6.04
CA ARG A 2 12.58 -8.46 -4.63
C ARG A 2 11.77 -7.19 -4.45
N LEU A 3 10.54 -7.32 -3.95
CA LEU A 3 9.63 -6.22 -3.66
C LEU A 3 9.30 -6.24 -2.17
N ILE A 4 9.31 -5.08 -1.53
CA ILE A 4 8.95 -4.89 -0.13
C ILE A 4 7.83 -3.87 -0.06
N SER A 5 6.81 -4.16 0.75
CA SER A 5 5.75 -3.24 1.11
C SER A 5 5.74 -3.03 2.62
N TRP A 6 5.72 -1.76 3.07
CA TRP A 6 5.83 -1.43 4.48
C TRP A 6 5.03 -0.18 4.84
N ASN A 7 3.98 -0.33 5.65
CA ASN A 7 3.34 0.80 6.31
C ASN A 7 4.23 1.25 7.48
N VAL A 8 4.81 2.44 7.38
CA VAL A 8 5.77 2.97 8.36
C VAL A 8 5.14 3.86 9.43
N ASN A 9 3.86 4.16 9.30
CA ASN A 9 3.15 5.05 10.23
C ASN A 9 3.95 6.35 10.53
N GLY A 10 4.50 6.96 9.49
CA GLY A 10 5.28 8.18 9.55
C GLY A 10 6.77 8.01 9.27
N ILE A 11 7.17 8.34 8.02
CA ILE A 11 8.53 8.16 7.52
C ILE A 11 9.59 8.87 8.37
N ARG A 12 9.31 10.08 8.86
CA ARG A 12 10.24 10.84 9.69
C ARG A 12 10.60 10.15 11.01
N SER A 13 9.69 9.33 11.54
CA SER A 13 9.93 8.56 12.76
C SER A 13 10.87 7.38 12.51
N VAL A 14 10.65 6.63 11.44
CA VAL A 14 11.47 5.46 11.12
C VAL A 14 12.85 5.86 10.61
N MET A 15 12.97 6.99 9.91
CA MET A 15 14.28 7.54 9.50
C MET A 15 15.21 7.77 10.70
N LYS A 16 14.67 8.23 11.83
CA LYS A 16 15.45 8.40 13.09
C LYS A 16 15.85 7.09 13.75
N LYS A 17 15.31 5.96 13.29
CA LYS A 17 15.53 4.61 13.84
C LYS A 17 16.38 3.72 12.91
N GLY A 18 17.12 4.31 11.97
CA GLY A 18 17.99 3.55 11.07
C GLY A 18 17.29 3.02 9.82
N PHE A 19 16.27 3.71 9.32
CA PHE A 19 15.55 3.30 8.12
C PHE A 19 16.48 3.07 6.91
N THR A 20 17.52 3.92 6.75
CA THR A 20 18.49 3.80 5.67
C THR A 20 19.29 2.49 5.77
N ASP A 21 19.71 2.13 6.99
CA ASP A 21 20.45 0.90 7.23
C ASP A 21 19.60 -0.34 6.89
N VAL A 22 18.31 -0.29 7.25
CA VAL A 22 17.33 -1.33 6.89
C VAL A 22 17.16 -1.43 5.38
N LEU A 23 17.07 -0.31 4.66
CA LEU A 23 16.99 -0.32 3.19
C LEU A 23 18.22 -0.97 2.56
N ASP A 24 19.41 -0.68 3.06
CA ASP A 24 20.67 -1.25 2.56
C ASP A 24 20.75 -2.76 2.84
N GLU A 25 20.30 -3.22 4.01
CA GLU A 25 20.25 -4.65 4.37
C GLU A 25 19.23 -5.41 3.51
N LEU A 26 18.07 -4.83 3.28
CA LEU A 26 17.02 -5.45 2.48
C LEU A 26 17.41 -5.59 1.00
N ASP A 27 18.17 -4.67 0.46
CA ASP A 27 18.70 -4.64 -0.92
C ASP A 27 17.65 -5.03 -1.99
N ALA A 28 16.40 -4.57 -1.79
CA ALA A 28 15.28 -4.89 -2.66
C ALA A 28 15.35 -4.14 -4.01
N ASP A 29 14.69 -4.65 -5.04
CA ASP A 29 14.52 -3.93 -6.30
C ASP A 29 13.52 -2.77 -6.15
N PHE A 30 12.49 -2.99 -5.32
CA PHE A 30 11.43 -2.05 -5.01
C PHE A 30 11.11 -2.02 -3.52
N VAL A 31 10.96 -0.81 -2.97
CA VAL A 31 10.46 -0.58 -1.61
C VAL A 31 9.27 0.36 -1.68
N CYS A 32 8.09 -0.18 -1.38
CA CYS A 32 6.81 0.51 -1.40
C CYS A 32 6.41 0.87 0.03
N ILE A 33 6.24 2.15 0.30
CA ILE A 33 5.99 2.68 1.64
C ILE A 33 4.60 3.30 1.70
N GLN A 34 3.86 2.98 2.75
CA GLN A 34 2.57 3.58 3.05
C GLN A 34 2.64 4.38 4.35
N GLU A 35 1.74 5.34 4.49
CA GLU A 35 1.67 6.28 5.61
C GLU A 35 2.96 7.08 5.84
N THR A 36 3.46 7.71 4.80
CA THR A 36 4.64 8.58 4.92
C THR A 36 4.40 9.76 5.87
N LYS A 37 3.17 10.28 5.93
CA LYS A 37 2.75 11.41 6.79
C LYS A 37 3.70 12.60 6.69
N ALA A 38 4.32 12.79 5.51
CA ALA A 38 5.29 13.84 5.24
C ALA A 38 5.19 14.34 3.81
N HIS A 39 5.51 15.61 3.61
CA HIS A 39 5.71 16.19 2.29
C HIS A 39 7.16 15.97 1.81
N PRO A 40 7.44 16.00 0.50
CA PRO A 40 8.77 15.72 -0.05
C PRO A 40 9.88 16.54 0.61
N GLU A 41 9.65 17.82 0.90
CA GLU A 41 10.61 18.71 1.56
C GLU A 41 10.94 18.33 3.01
N GLN A 42 10.21 17.39 3.59
CA GLN A 42 10.41 16.89 4.95
C GLN A 42 11.12 15.52 4.98
N ILE A 43 11.44 14.97 3.79
CA ILE A 43 12.04 13.63 3.64
C ILE A 43 13.47 13.82 3.15
N GLU A 44 14.40 13.88 4.09
CA GLU A 44 15.84 13.96 3.81
C GLU A 44 16.42 12.54 3.72
N LEU A 45 16.08 11.82 2.66
CA LEU A 45 16.53 10.45 2.46
C LEU A 45 17.71 10.44 1.47
N TYR A 46 18.88 10.05 1.97
CA TYR A 46 20.08 9.84 1.18
C TYR A 46 20.37 8.34 1.09
N THR A 47 20.23 7.79 -0.10
CA THR A 47 20.57 6.39 -0.36
C THR A 47 21.26 6.26 -1.70
N ASN A 48 22.36 5.53 -1.75
CA ASN A 48 23.06 5.23 -3.00
C ASN A 48 22.45 4.04 -3.75
N ASN A 49 21.68 3.20 -3.05
CA ASN A 49 21.11 1.97 -3.59
C ASN A 49 19.80 2.19 -4.37
N TYR A 50 19.11 3.32 -4.12
CA TYR A 50 17.82 3.64 -4.74
C TYR A 50 17.88 5.01 -5.41
N PRO A 51 18.36 5.09 -6.66
CA PRO A 51 18.51 6.36 -7.38
C PRO A 51 17.16 6.99 -7.75
N TYR A 52 16.06 6.22 -7.72
CA TYR A 52 14.74 6.71 -8.10
C TYR A 52 13.80 6.68 -6.90
N LEU A 53 13.25 7.83 -6.56
CA LEU A 53 12.36 8.06 -5.43
C LEU A 53 11.12 8.81 -5.90
N TYR A 54 9.94 8.23 -5.65
CA TYR A 54 8.64 8.79 -6.00
C TYR A 54 7.79 8.94 -4.75
N ILE A 55 7.26 10.14 -4.53
CA ILE A 55 6.49 10.48 -3.33
C ILE A 55 5.15 11.08 -3.76
N ASN A 56 4.06 10.54 -3.24
CA ASN A 56 2.72 11.09 -3.37
C ASN A 56 2.21 11.46 -1.96
N SER A 57 2.14 12.75 -1.69
CA SER A 57 1.75 13.25 -0.37
C SER A 57 0.30 13.75 -0.38
N ALA A 58 -0.37 13.59 0.75
CA ALA A 58 -1.68 14.20 0.94
C ALA A 58 -1.58 15.73 0.95
N LYS A 59 -2.62 16.43 0.48
CA LYS A 59 -2.73 17.89 0.64
C LYS A 59 -2.72 18.30 2.12
N ARG A 60 -3.32 17.48 2.98
CA ARG A 60 -3.29 17.66 4.44
C ARG A 60 -1.94 17.24 5.00
N LYS A 61 -1.25 18.15 5.67
CA LYS A 61 0.05 17.88 6.31
C LYS A 61 -0.06 16.81 7.42
N GLY A 62 0.93 15.92 7.47
CA GLY A 62 1.01 14.89 8.51
C GLY A 62 -0.02 13.76 8.38
N TYR A 63 -0.57 13.56 7.21
CA TYR A 63 -1.63 12.60 6.95
C TYR A 63 -1.33 11.76 5.70
N SER A 64 -1.71 10.45 5.72
CA SER A 64 -1.61 9.55 4.58
C SER A 64 -0.24 9.60 3.85
N GLY A 65 -0.24 9.48 2.54
CA GLY A 65 0.95 9.54 1.68
C GLY A 65 1.59 8.20 1.41
N THR A 66 2.06 8.03 0.17
CA THR A 66 2.77 6.85 -0.30
C THR A 66 4.12 7.23 -0.90
N MET A 67 5.06 6.28 -0.95
CA MET A 67 6.38 6.47 -1.52
C MET A 67 6.87 5.15 -2.14
N ILE A 68 7.59 5.25 -3.24
CA ILE A 68 8.31 4.12 -3.84
C ILE A 68 9.78 4.50 -4.03
N LEU A 69 10.66 3.63 -3.55
CA LEU A 69 12.09 3.64 -3.91
C LEU A 69 12.34 2.49 -4.88
N CYS A 70 13.12 2.72 -5.93
CA CYS A 70 13.47 1.66 -6.87
C CYS A 70 14.87 1.84 -7.46
N LYS A 71 15.45 0.71 -7.90
CA LYS A 71 16.78 0.64 -8.51
C LYS A 71 16.78 0.97 -10.00
N LYS A 72 15.65 0.72 -10.68
CA LYS A 72 15.50 0.95 -12.13
C LYS A 72 14.49 2.05 -12.39
N GLU A 73 14.79 2.90 -13.36
CA GLU A 73 13.89 3.96 -13.80
C GLU A 73 12.66 3.37 -14.48
N PRO A 74 11.43 3.75 -14.08
CA PRO A 74 10.21 3.38 -14.79
C PRO A 74 10.06 4.16 -16.09
N LEU A 75 9.28 3.62 -17.04
CA LEU A 75 8.92 4.30 -18.28
C LEU A 75 8.02 5.51 -18.02
N SER A 76 7.12 5.38 -17.06
CA SER A 76 6.22 6.46 -16.62
C SER A 76 5.85 6.32 -15.15
N VAL A 77 5.41 7.44 -14.56
CA VAL A 77 4.94 7.52 -13.18
C VAL A 77 3.59 8.22 -13.17
N LYS A 78 2.60 7.61 -12.53
CA LYS A 78 1.29 8.21 -12.31
C LYS A 78 0.99 8.30 -10.82
N TYR A 79 0.53 9.46 -10.38
CA TYR A 79 0.07 9.72 -9.02
C TYR A 79 -1.45 9.77 -8.99
N GLY A 80 -2.07 8.95 -8.12
CA GLY A 80 -3.52 8.82 -8.03
C GLY A 80 -4.14 8.03 -9.19
N ILE A 81 -5.45 8.18 -9.34
CA ILE A 81 -6.28 7.43 -10.32
C ILE A 81 -7.04 8.35 -11.29
N ASN A 82 -6.74 9.65 -11.30
CA ASN A 82 -7.42 10.71 -12.06
C ASN A 82 -8.87 10.96 -11.61
N VAL A 83 -9.16 10.74 -10.34
CA VAL A 83 -10.42 11.13 -9.69
C VAL A 83 -10.08 12.19 -8.64
N PRO A 84 -10.36 13.48 -8.90
CA PRO A 84 -9.89 14.57 -8.03
C PRO A 84 -10.30 14.44 -6.56
N GLU A 85 -11.44 13.85 -6.29
CA GLU A 85 -11.94 13.59 -4.94
C GLU A 85 -11.05 12.58 -4.20
N PHE A 86 -10.54 11.55 -4.89
CA PHE A 86 -9.75 10.47 -4.31
C PHE A 86 -8.24 10.75 -4.34
N ASP A 87 -7.79 11.68 -5.20
CA ASP A 87 -6.36 11.95 -5.40
C ASP A 87 -5.78 12.99 -4.41
N ASN A 88 -6.58 13.48 -3.46
CA ASN A 88 -6.17 14.51 -2.50
C ASN A 88 -5.32 13.97 -1.33
N GLU A 89 -5.31 12.65 -1.13
CA GLU A 89 -4.73 12.03 0.07
C GLU A 89 -3.41 11.28 -0.22
N GLY A 90 -2.90 11.32 -1.47
CA GLY A 90 -1.59 10.76 -1.81
C GLY A 90 -1.51 9.24 -1.62
N ARG A 91 -2.55 8.51 -2.01
CA ARG A 91 -2.75 7.10 -1.67
C ARG A 91 -2.20 6.10 -2.67
N ILE A 92 -1.92 6.53 -3.91
CA ILE A 92 -1.56 5.62 -5.00
C ILE A 92 -0.38 6.19 -5.79
N ILE A 93 0.61 5.33 -6.07
CA ILE A 93 1.64 5.56 -7.08
C ILE A 93 1.64 4.35 -8.00
N THR A 94 1.56 4.59 -9.32
CA THR A 94 1.70 3.58 -10.36
C THR A 94 2.99 3.85 -11.13
N LEU A 95 3.89 2.86 -11.16
CA LEU A 95 5.11 2.86 -11.98
C LEU A 95 4.91 1.92 -13.17
N GLU A 96 5.22 2.39 -14.37
CA GLU A 96 5.19 1.58 -15.59
C GLU A 96 6.58 1.05 -15.91
N TYR A 97 6.67 -0.25 -16.18
CA TYR A 97 7.84 -0.91 -16.73
C TYR A 97 7.51 -1.56 -18.09
N PRO A 98 8.51 -2.00 -18.87
CA PRO A 98 8.22 -2.64 -20.16
C PRO A 98 7.26 -3.82 -20.08
N GLU A 99 7.38 -4.64 -19.02
CA GLU A 99 6.67 -5.91 -18.88
C GLU A 99 5.50 -5.87 -17.89
N PHE A 100 5.40 -4.86 -17.01
CA PHE A 100 4.42 -4.80 -15.93
C PHE A 100 4.20 -3.38 -15.40
N TYR A 101 3.13 -3.24 -14.62
CA TYR A 101 2.94 -2.10 -13.72
C TYR A 101 3.18 -2.51 -12.27
N LEU A 102 3.86 -1.63 -11.51
CA LEU A 102 3.93 -1.72 -10.06
C LEU A 102 3.06 -0.62 -9.45
N VAL A 103 2.11 -1.02 -8.62
CA VAL A 103 1.21 -0.09 -7.92
C VAL A 103 1.39 -0.25 -6.41
N THR A 104 1.70 0.86 -5.73
CA THR A 104 1.57 0.90 -4.27
C THR A 104 0.30 1.63 -3.87
N VAL A 105 -0.38 1.11 -2.86
CA VAL A 105 -1.65 1.64 -2.38
C VAL A 105 -1.67 1.78 -0.86
N TYR A 106 -2.32 2.82 -0.39
CA TYR A 106 -2.77 2.99 0.99
C TYR A 106 -4.25 3.30 0.99
N THR A 107 -5.06 2.26 1.09
CA THR A 107 -6.53 2.34 1.01
C THR A 107 -7.09 3.16 2.18
N PRO A 108 -8.08 4.03 2.00
CA PRO A 108 -8.71 4.74 3.10
C PRO A 108 -9.44 3.78 4.05
N THR A 109 -9.45 4.07 5.33
CA THR A 109 -10.28 3.34 6.30
C THR A 109 -11.72 3.83 6.27
N SER A 110 -12.66 2.97 6.64
CA SER A 110 -14.08 3.36 6.83
C SER A 110 -14.32 4.20 8.07
N GLY A 111 -13.28 4.35 8.92
CA GLY A 111 -13.33 5.16 10.14
C GLY A 111 -14.14 4.51 11.26
N ASP A 112 -14.12 5.16 12.43
CA ASP A 112 -14.85 4.69 13.61
C ASP A 112 -16.34 4.60 13.30
N GLY A 113 -16.96 3.47 13.68
CA GLY A 113 -18.38 3.23 13.44
C GLY A 113 -18.79 3.23 11.96
N LEU A 114 -17.84 2.96 11.06
CA LEU A 114 -18.05 2.90 9.61
C LEU A 114 -18.57 4.23 9.00
N MET A 115 -18.28 5.38 9.62
CA MET A 115 -18.78 6.69 9.16
C MET A 115 -18.33 7.09 7.76
N ARG A 116 -17.30 6.46 7.22
CA ARG A 116 -16.77 6.69 5.87
C ARG A 116 -16.93 5.47 4.96
N LEU A 117 -17.83 4.54 5.28
CA LEU A 117 -17.99 3.30 4.51
C LEU A 117 -18.36 3.60 3.05
N ASP A 118 -19.35 4.46 2.80
CA ASP A 118 -19.75 4.81 1.43
C ASP A 118 -18.56 5.35 0.61
N TYR A 119 -17.80 6.29 1.19
CA TYR A 119 -16.59 6.83 0.56
C TYR A 119 -15.56 5.73 0.29
N ARG A 120 -15.38 4.77 1.21
CA ARG A 120 -14.46 3.66 1.06
C ARG A 120 -14.87 2.74 -0.09
N LEU A 121 -16.15 2.40 -0.20
CA LEU A 121 -16.67 1.52 -1.25
C LEU A 121 -16.56 2.17 -2.64
N GLU A 122 -16.91 3.46 -2.77
CA GLU A 122 -16.74 4.23 -4.00
C GLU A 122 -15.25 4.33 -4.40
N TRP A 123 -14.37 4.50 -3.42
CA TRP A 123 -12.93 4.54 -3.63
C TRP A 123 -12.40 3.18 -4.12
N ASP A 124 -12.82 2.06 -3.53
CA ASP A 124 -12.43 0.71 -3.91
C ASP A 124 -12.85 0.41 -5.36
N GLU A 125 -14.08 0.78 -5.75
CA GLU A 125 -14.56 0.64 -7.13
C GLU A 125 -13.68 1.45 -8.11
N ALA A 126 -13.41 2.70 -7.80
CA ALA A 126 -12.59 3.57 -8.63
C ALA A 126 -11.15 3.04 -8.76
N PHE A 127 -10.58 2.51 -7.66
CA PHE A 127 -9.26 1.88 -7.67
C PHE A 127 -9.25 0.59 -8.49
N GLY A 128 -10.23 -0.29 -8.32
CA GLY A 128 -10.39 -1.49 -9.13
C GLY A 128 -10.50 -1.18 -10.63
N ASN A 129 -11.27 -0.15 -11.00
CA ASN A 129 -11.39 0.31 -12.38
C ASN A 129 -10.06 0.87 -12.92
N HIS A 130 -9.28 1.59 -12.08
CA HIS A 130 -7.95 2.02 -12.45
C HIS A 130 -7.04 0.83 -12.76
N LEU A 131 -6.99 -0.19 -11.92
CA LEU A 131 -6.16 -1.37 -12.15
C LEU A 131 -6.57 -2.12 -13.42
N LYS A 132 -7.87 -2.28 -13.67
CA LYS A 132 -8.41 -2.92 -14.89
C LYS A 132 -8.13 -2.13 -16.16
N SER A 133 -7.85 -0.82 -16.06
CA SER A 133 -7.50 0.03 -17.22
C SER A 133 -6.04 -0.10 -17.66
N LEU A 134 -5.18 -0.73 -16.87
CA LEU A 134 -3.77 -0.94 -17.18
C LEU A 134 -3.62 -2.11 -18.16
N ASP A 135 -2.86 -1.90 -19.23
CA ASP A 135 -2.77 -2.82 -20.38
C ASP A 135 -1.67 -3.88 -20.27
N LYS A 136 -0.94 -3.92 -19.16
CA LYS A 136 0.10 -4.91 -18.85
C LYS A 136 -0.21 -5.62 -17.54
N PRO A 137 0.45 -6.75 -17.23
CA PRO A 137 0.37 -7.37 -15.91
C PRO A 137 0.61 -6.37 -14.78
N VAL A 138 -0.17 -6.46 -13.72
CA VAL A 138 -0.14 -5.52 -12.60
C VAL A 138 0.29 -6.24 -11.33
N MET A 139 1.31 -5.71 -10.67
CA MET A 139 1.65 -6.06 -9.28
C MET A 139 1.16 -4.94 -8.37
N VAL A 140 0.29 -5.28 -7.44
CA VAL A 140 -0.22 -4.33 -6.43
C VAL A 140 0.28 -4.74 -5.06
N CYS A 141 0.81 -3.80 -4.31
CA CYS A 141 1.18 -4.01 -2.92
C CYS A 141 0.84 -2.78 -2.08
N GLY A 142 0.64 -2.97 -0.80
CA GLY A 142 0.36 -1.86 0.09
C GLY A 142 -0.46 -2.25 1.30
N ASP A 143 -1.07 -1.25 1.91
CA ASP A 143 -2.00 -1.40 3.01
C ASP A 143 -3.43 -1.23 2.48
N PHE A 144 -4.15 -2.34 2.40
CA PHE A 144 -5.51 -2.37 1.87
C PHE A 144 -6.57 -1.99 2.91
N ASN A 145 -6.19 -1.84 4.17
CA ASN A 145 -7.11 -1.54 5.27
C ASN A 145 -8.37 -2.44 5.27
N VAL A 146 -8.16 -3.71 4.95
CA VAL A 146 -9.17 -4.77 5.03
C VAL A 146 -8.50 -6.10 5.32
N ALA A 147 -9.07 -6.85 6.26
CA ALA A 147 -8.76 -8.24 6.49
C ALA A 147 -9.77 -9.09 5.68
N ASN A 148 -9.27 -9.84 4.70
CA ASN A 148 -10.13 -10.60 3.79
C ASN A 148 -10.78 -11.81 4.47
N ASP A 149 -10.01 -12.49 5.31
CA ASP A 149 -10.44 -13.72 5.96
C ASP A 149 -10.30 -13.63 7.49
N GLU A 150 -11.00 -14.53 8.20
CA GLU A 150 -10.99 -14.58 9.68
C GLU A 150 -9.59 -14.83 10.25
N ILE A 151 -8.73 -15.52 9.50
CA ILE A 151 -7.34 -15.77 9.90
C ILE A 151 -6.50 -14.49 9.96
N ASP A 152 -6.94 -13.44 9.27
CA ASP A 152 -6.22 -12.16 9.19
C ASP A 152 -6.44 -11.28 10.42
N VAL A 153 -7.30 -11.69 11.34
CA VAL A 153 -7.60 -10.95 12.57
C VAL A 153 -7.52 -11.85 13.81
N PRO A 154 -7.06 -11.31 14.96
CA PRO A 154 -6.86 -12.12 16.16
C PRO A 154 -8.17 -12.55 16.85
N TYR A 155 -9.26 -11.77 16.68
CA TYR A 155 -10.55 -11.99 17.34
C TYR A 155 -11.71 -11.75 16.37
N PRO A 156 -11.98 -12.65 15.39
CA PRO A 156 -12.96 -12.43 14.32
C PRO A 156 -14.35 -12.06 14.84
N ASP A 157 -14.87 -12.80 15.81
CA ASP A 157 -16.20 -12.56 16.39
C ASP A 157 -16.36 -11.16 17.00
N MET A 158 -15.28 -10.60 17.54
CA MET A 158 -15.29 -9.26 18.14
C MET A 158 -15.07 -8.15 17.11
N MET A 159 -14.39 -8.45 16.03
CA MET A 159 -14.04 -7.48 14.99
C MET A 159 -15.07 -7.38 13.88
N GLN A 160 -15.96 -8.35 13.77
CA GLN A 160 -17.04 -8.36 12.76
C GLN A 160 -17.84 -7.04 12.80
N GLY A 161 -17.97 -6.40 11.62
CA GLY A 161 -18.66 -5.13 11.48
C GLY A 161 -17.87 -3.89 11.95
N THR A 162 -16.57 -4.04 12.26
CA THR A 162 -15.68 -2.89 12.51
C THR A 162 -14.94 -2.50 11.23
N ALA A 163 -14.37 -1.29 11.21
CA ALA A 163 -13.57 -0.80 10.08
C ALA A 163 -12.42 -1.76 9.76
N GLY A 164 -12.29 -2.12 8.49
CA GLY A 164 -11.32 -3.12 8.00
C GLY A 164 -11.77 -4.58 8.16
N PHE A 165 -12.94 -4.83 8.78
CA PHE A 165 -13.50 -6.18 8.92
C PHE A 165 -15.04 -6.18 8.89
N SER A 166 -15.63 -5.29 8.11
CA SER A 166 -17.06 -5.33 7.76
C SER A 166 -17.29 -6.24 6.55
N ASP A 167 -18.49 -6.77 6.41
CA ASP A 167 -18.84 -7.60 5.24
C ASP A 167 -18.76 -6.78 3.95
N GLU A 168 -19.20 -5.53 3.99
CA GLU A 168 -19.19 -4.62 2.86
C GLU A 168 -17.77 -4.33 2.35
N GLU A 169 -16.79 -4.09 3.24
CA GLU A 169 -15.40 -3.88 2.86
C GLU A 169 -14.77 -5.16 2.28
N ARG A 170 -15.04 -6.31 2.88
CA ARG A 170 -14.55 -7.61 2.41
C ARG A 170 -15.14 -8.00 1.06
N ASP A 171 -16.43 -7.79 0.85
CA ASP A 171 -17.09 -8.04 -0.43
C ASP A 171 -16.59 -7.07 -1.49
N SER A 172 -16.45 -5.79 -1.18
CA SER A 172 -15.87 -4.78 -2.08
C SER A 172 -14.45 -5.16 -2.52
N PHE A 173 -13.60 -5.60 -1.59
CA PHE A 173 -12.24 -6.07 -1.89
C PHE A 173 -12.24 -7.25 -2.85
N LYS A 174 -13.11 -8.24 -2.62
CA LYS A 174 -13.25 -9.40 -3.50
C LYS A 174 -13.74 -9.02 -4.90
N GLU A 175 -14.78 -8.19 -4.98
CA GLU A 175 -15.39 -7.80 -6.25
C GLU A 175 -14.49 -6.89 -7.08
N ASN A 176 -13.85 -5.91 -6.46
CA ASN A 176 -13.09 -4.89 -7.17
C ASN A 176 -11.64 -5.29 -7.44
N LEU A 177 -11.02 -6.08 -6.56
CA LEU A 177 -9.62 -6.46 -6.67
C LEU A 177 -9.44 -7.95 -6.98
N LEU A 178 -9.94 -8.85 -6.14
CA LEU A 178 -9.68 -10.28 -6.28
C LEU A 178 -10.42 -10.92 -7.47
N SER A 179 -11.38 -10.24 -8.07
CA SER A 179 -11.99 -10.65 -9.34
C SER A 179 -11.01 -10.66 -10.52
N SER A 180 -9.91 -9.92 -10.43
CA SER A 180 -8.90 -9.77 -11.50
C SER A 180 -7.46 -9.97 -11.03
N LEU A 181 -7.20 -10.05 -9.75
CA LEU A 181 -5.90 -10.22 -9.13
C LEU A 181 -5.89 -11.49 -8.26
N VAL A 182 -4.70 -12.02 -8.04
CA VAL A 182 -4.48 -13.14 -7.12
C VAL A 182 -3.84 -12.61 -5.85
N ASP A 183 -4.44 -12.90 -4.70
CA ASP A 183 -3.82 -12.63 -3.40
C ASP A 183 -2.69 -13.62 -3.14
N THR A 184 -1.46 -13.17 -3.40
CA THR A 184 -0.27 -14.02 -3.26
C THR A 184 0.15 -14.20 -1.81
N LEU A 185 -0.25 -13.32 -0.89
CA LEU A 185 0.06 -13.46 0.54
C LEU A 185 -0.76 -14.58 1.18
N SER A 186 -2.04 -14.67 0.84
CA SER A 186 -2.91 -15.75 1.34
C SER A 186 -2.49 -17.13 0.84
N LEU A 187 -1.71 -17.21 -0.25
CA LEU A 187 -1.13 -18.45 -0.75
C LEU A 187 0.15 -18.89 0.00
N ILE A 188 0.74 -18.00 0.80
CA ILE A 188 1.94 -18.29 1.59
C ILE A 188 1.47 -18.60 3.01
N HIS A 189 1.75 -19.82 3.51
CA HIS A 189 1.54 -20.14 4.93
C HIS A 189 2.51 -19.29 5.77
N ILE A 190 2.04 -18.14 6.24
CA ILE A 190 2.75 -17.32 7.22
C ILE A 190 2.62 -18.06 8.55
N SER A 191 3.73 -18.62 9.08
CA SER A 191 3.71 -19.26 10.39
C SER A 191 3.44 -18.19 11.46
N GLU A 192 2.66 -18.52 12.50
CA GLU A 192 2.30 -17.64 13.65
C GLU A 192 3.51 -16.89 14.27
N LYS A 193 4.71 -17.39 14.04
CA LYS A 193 5.96 -16.82 14.55
C LYS A 193 6.29 -15.43 13.97
N TYR A 194 5.79 -15.09 12.79
CA TYR A 194 6.07 -13.79 12.15
C TYR A 194 5.08 -12.69 12.53
N TRP A 195 3.89 -13.04 13.04
CA TRP A 195 2.88 -12.07 13.45
C TRP A 195 3.28 -11.24 14.68
N ASN A 196 4.11 -11.82 15.57
CA ASN A 196 4.43 -11.21 16.86
C ASN A 196 5.63 -10.25 16.84
N GLU A 197 6.46 -10.22 15.78
CA GLU A 197 7.75 -9.52 15.84
C GLU A 197 7.93 -8.38 14.83
N THR A 198 7.18 -8.28 13.74
CA THR A 198 7.57 -7.37 12.63
C THR A 198 6.50 -6.47 12.03
N GLY A 199 5.22 -6.61 12.35
CA GLY A 199 4.19 -5.87 11.60
C GLY A 199 4.41 -6.01 10.09
N LEU A 200 3.64 -6.81 9.46
CA LEU A 200 3.53 -7.19 8.05
C LEU A 200 4.69 -6.79 7.12
N LEU A 201 5.69 -7.63 6.99
CA LEU A 201 6.67 -7.61 5.90
C LEU A 201 6.23 -8.67 4.87
N ALA A 202 5.60 -8.23 3.79
CA ALA A 202 5.34 -9.09 2.65
C ALA A 202 6.64 -9.26 1.86
N ARG A 203 7.23 -10.46 1.90
CA ARG A 203 8.36 -10.84 1.06
C ARG A 203 7.82 -11.66 -0.11
N ILE A 204 7.88 -11.11 -1.32
CA ILE A 204 7.66 -11.85 -2.56
C ILE A 204 9.05 -12.13 -3.15
N GLU A 205 9.45 -13.38 -3.18
CA GLU A 205 10.66 -13.83 -3.88
C GLU A 205 10.40 -14.08 -5.36
#